data_11cb3ceecfdc4be19c0f715fed41f574
#
_entry.id   11cb3ceecfdc4be19c0f715fed41f574
#
_cell.length_a   1.000
_cell.length_b   1.000
_cell.length_c   1.000
_cell.angle_alpha   90.00
_cell.angle_beta   90.00
_cell.angle_gamma   90.00
#
_symmetry.space_group_name_H-M   'P 1'
#
loop_
_entity.id
_entity.type
_entity.pdbx_description
1 polymer ?
#
loop_
_entity_poly.entity_id
_entity_poly.type
_entity_poly.pdbx_seq_one_letter_code
_entity_poly.pdbx_strand_id
1 'polypeptide(L)'
;MIFKTLLTSAAVSLAVASYAQAAVQDGTFEGTANGKNGPVTVAVTIKAGKITNVKVVKSGESAMIGDAAIARIPSEIVGRQSLRVNNVAGATLSSMAIQAAATNAVKAAGGTPNEFYKAPIKKSASNIDISYKTAVVVVGSGASGMAAAV
;
A
#
# COMPACT_ATOMS: atom_id res chain seq x y z
N MET A 1 -0.24 17.00 75.88
CA MET A 1 -1.25 17.14 74.80
C MET A 1 -0.47 16.87 73.47
N ILE A 2 -0.66 15.69 72.93
CA ILE A 2 0.08 15.24 71.73
C ILE A 2 -0.94 15.21 70.57
N PHE A 3 -0.86 16.16 69.65
CA PHE A 3 -1.66 16.18 68.44
C PHE A 3 -1.01 15.22 67.41
N LYS A 4 -1.68 14.09 67.16
CA LYS A 4 -1.37 13.20 66.03
C LYS A 4 -2.09 13.74 64.82
N THR A 5 -1.36 14.33 63.89
CA THR A 5 -1.82 14.65 62.54
C THR A 5 -1.81 13.38 61.69
N LEU A 6 -2.99 12.86 61.33
CA LEU A 6 -3.14 11.84 60.32
C LEU A 6 -2.93 12.48 58.93
N LEU A 7 -1.84 12.13 58.26
CA LEU A 7 -1.70 12.35 56.81
C LEU A 7 -2.50 11.26 56.09
N THR A 8 -3.65 11.61 55.56
CA THR A 8 -4.35 10.78 54.58
C THR A 8 -3.68 10.96 53.21
N SER A 9 -2.89 9.99 52.82
CA SER A 9 -2.31 9.89 51.48
C SER A 9 -3.44 9.50 50.53
N ALA A 10 -3.94 10.45 49.75
CA ALA A 10 -4.82 10.18 48.63
C ALA A 10 -3.98 9.65 47.47
N ALA A 11 -3.99 8.34 47.25
CA ALA A 11 -3.43 7.72 46.08
C ALA A 11 -4.25 8.08 44.85
N VAL A 12 -3.78 9.06 44.10
CA VAL A 12 -4.31 9.34 42.74
C VAL A 12 -3.86 8.21 41.82
N SER A 13 -4.71 7.21 41.63
CA SER A 13 -4.56 6.20 40.61
C SER A 13 -4.79 6.86 39.26
N LEU A 14 -3.69 7.21 38.56
CA LEU A 14 -3.71 7.56 37.14
C LEU A 14 -4.12 6.31 36.37
N ALA A 15 -5.38 6.22 35.96
CA ALA A 15 -5.83 5.26 34.97
C ALA A 15 -5.19 5.65 33.64
N VAL A 16 -4.09 5.00 33.31
CA VAL A 16 -3.50 5.05 31.96
C VAL A 16 -4.49 4.28 31.08
N ALA A 17 -5.40 5.00 30.43
CA ALA A 17 -6.20 4.43 29.35
C ALA A 17 -5.20 4.01 28.27
N SER A 18 -4.81 2.74 28.28
CA SER A 18 -4.12 2.11 27.15
C SER A 18 -5.07 2.25 25.96
N TYR A 19 -4.78 3.16 25.06
CA TYR A 19 -5.37 3.16 23.72
C TYR A 19 -4.93 1.84 23.08
N ALA A 20 -5.70 0.80 23.29
CA ALA A 20 -5.57 -0.43 22.55
C ALA A 20 -5.82 -0.07 21.10
N GLN A 21 -4.75 0.10 20.34
CA GLN A 21 -4.82 0.21 18.90
C GLN A 21 -5.53 -1.08 18.46
N ALA A 22 -6.73 -0.92 17.90
CA ALA A 22 -7.51 -2.09 17.48
C ALA A 22 -6.65 -2.89 16.53
N ALA A 23 -6.23 -4.06 16.98
CA ALA A 23 -5.48 -4.97 16.14
C ALA A 23 -6.35 -5.30 14.92
N VAL A 24 -5.75 -5.29 13.74
CA VAL A 24 -6.45 -5.65 12.51
C VAL A 24 -7.12 -7.01 12.70
N GLN A 25 -8.41 -7.11 12.37
CA GLN A 25 -9.17 -8.33 12.54
C GLN A 25 -8.75 -9.39 11.53
N ASP A 26 -8.65 -10.62 11.99
CA ASP A 26 -8.47 -11.79 11.11
C ASP A 26 -9.74 -12.03 10.31
N GLY A 27 -9.60 -12.36 9.04
CA GLY A 27 -10.72 -12.59 8.14
C GLY A 27 -10.44 -12.17 6.71
N THR A 28 -11.47 -12.23 5.88
CA THR A 28 -11.43 -11.73 4.51
C THR A 28 -12.36 -10.53 4.40
N PHE A 29 -11.81 -9.41 3.96
CA PHE A 29 -12.49 -8.13 3.86
C PHE A 29 -12.40 -7.62 2.43
N GLU A 30 -13.48 -7.02 1.96
CA GLU A 30 -13.52 -6.42 0.63
C GLU A 30 -13.37 -4.91 0.70
N GLY A 31 -12.66 -4.37 -0.27
CA GLY A 31 -12.56 -2.94 -0.48
C GLY A 31 -12.69 -2.61 -1.95
N THR A 32 -13.28 -1.47 -2.23
CA THR A 32 -13.50 -0.99 -3.60
C THR A 32 -12.84 0.37 -3.78
N ALA A 33 -12.30 0.60 -4.97
CA ALA A 33 -11.79 1.89 -5.42
C ALA A 33 -12.05 2.08 -6.91
N ASN A 34 -12.07 3.33 -7.36
CA ASN A 34 -12.27 3.65 -8.77
C ASN A 34 -10.95 3.48 -9.54
N GLY A 35 -11.00 2.70 -10.61
CA GLY A 35 -9.95 2.60 -11.60
C GLY A 35 -10.17 3.56 -12.77
N LYS A 36 -9.49 3.30 -13.89
CA LYS A 36 -9.61 4.13 -15.10
C LYS A 36 -10.97 3.98 -15.78
N ASN A 37 -11.46 2.74 -15.89
CA ASN A 37 -12.67 2.40 -16.66
C ASN A 37 -13.84 1.95 -15.78
N GLY A 38 -13.65 1.85 -14.47
CA GLY A 38 -14.70 1.47 -13.54
C GLY A 38 -14.16 1.05 -12.15
N PRO A 39 -15.06 0.64 -11.28
CA PRO A 39 -14.69 0.23 -9.94
C PRO A 39 -13.91 -1.09 -9.96
N VAL A 40 -12.90 -1.16 -9.09
CA VAL A 40 -12.12 -2.37 -8.82
C VAL A 40 -12.40 -2.79 -7.38
N THR A 41 -12.84 -4.02 -7.17
CA THR A 41 -13.07 -4.61 -5.84
C THR A 41 -12.02 -5.67 -5.57
N VAL A 42 -11.40 -5.56 -4.40
CA VAL A 42 -10.33 -6.45 -3.95
C VAL A 42 -10.71 -7.09 -2.62
N ALA A 43 -10.60 -8.41 -2.51
CA ALA A 43 -10.70 -9.14 -1.27
C ALA A 43 -9.30 -9.34 -0.68
N VAL A 44 -9.11 -8.93 0.57
CA VAL A 44 -7.87 -9.08 1.34
C VAL A 44 -8.12 -10.02 2.49
N THR A 45 -7.34 -11.10 2.59
CA THR A 45 -7.37 -12.03 3.73
C THR A 45 -6.24 -11.71 4.68
N ILE A 46 -6.60 -11.50 5.94
CA ILE A 46 -5.67 -11.17 7.02
C ILE A 46 -5.70 -12.32 8.05
N LYS A 47 -4.53 -12.76 8.49
CA LYS A 47 -4.34 -13.74 9.56
C LYS A 47 -3.16 -13.33 10.44
N ALA A 48 -3.37 -13.31 11.74
CA ALA A 48 -2.35 -12.95 12.72
C ALA A 48 -1.64 -11.62 12.38
N GLY A 49 -2.42 -10.61 11.96
CA GLY A 49 -1.92 -9.29 11.60
C GLY A 49 -1.12 -9.23 10.28
N LYS A 50 -1.15 -10.28 9.46
CA LYS A 50 -0.45 -10.34 8.16
C LYS A 50 -1.43 -10.51 7.01
N ILE A 51 -1.14 -9.88 5.90
CA ILE A 51 -1.88 -10.09 4.65
C ILE A 51 -1.43 -11.44 4.07
N THR A 52 -2.32 -12.43 4.07
CA THR A 52 -2.02 -13.78 3.57
C THR A 52 -2.50 -13.99 2.14
N ASN A 53 -3.53 -13.27 1.72
CA ASN A 53 -4.02 -13.34 0.35
C ASN A 53 -4.64 -12.02 -0.08
N VAL A 54 -4.48 -11.70 -1.36
CA VAL A 54 -5.14 -10.57 -2.02
C VAL A 54 -5.66 -11.05 -3.37
N LYS A 55 -6.94 -10.84 -3.63
CA LYS A 55 -7.60 -11.26 -4.87
C LYS A 55 -8.46 -10.13 -5.42
N VAL A 56 -8.30 -9.80 -6.69
CA VAL A 56 -9.25 -8.93 -7.39
C VAL A 56 -10.53 -9.73 -7.68
N VAL A 57 -11.64 -9.31 -7.07
CA VAL A 57 -12.94 -10.00 -7.18
C VAL A 57 -13.73 -9.46 -8.36
N LYS A 58 -13.66 -8.14 -8.56
CA LYS A 58 -14.35 -7.44 -9.65
C LYS A 58 -13.44 -6.36 -10.21
N SER A 59 -13.39 -6.24 -11.52
CA SER A 59 -12.65 -5.19 -12.21
C SER A 59 -13.45 -4.65 -13.36
N GLY A 60 -13.56 -3.33 -13.44
CA GLY A 60 -14.08 -2.61 -14.60
C GLY A 60 -12.99 -2.19 -15.58
N GLU A 61 -11.74 -2.62 -15.36
CA GLU A 61 -10.60 -2.25 -16.18
C GLU A 61 -10.60 -2.94 -17.54
N SER A 62 -9.92 -2.33 -18.51
CA SER A 62 -9.75 -2.89 -19.85
C SER A 62 -8.97 -4.21 -19.80
N ALA A 63 -9.46 -5.20 -20.54
CA ALA A 63 -8.70 -6.41 -20.83
C ALA A 63 -7.31 -6.06 -21.40
N MET A 64 -6.32 -6.92 -21.17
CA MET A 64 -4.92 -6.80 -21.59
C MET A 64 -4.10 -5.75 -20.81
N ILE A 65 -4.60 -4.53 -20.59
CA ILE A 65 -3.86 -3.49 -19.84
C ILE A 65 -4.04 -3.67 -18.33
N GLY A 66 -5.28 -3.83 -17.87
CA GLY A 66 -5.60 -4.07 -16.47
C GLY A 66 -5.13 -5.43 -15.98
N ASP A 67 -5.12 -6.44 -16.83
CA ASP A 67 -4.75 -7.83 -16.50
C ASP A 67 -3.32 -7.95 -15.93
N ALA A 68 -2.38 -7.17 -16.47
CA ALA A 68 -1.00 -7.15 -15.95
C ALA A 68 -0.93 -6.63 -14.51
N ALA A 69 -1.74 -5.62 -14.17
CA ALA A 69 -1.83 -5.11 -12.80
C ALA A 69 -2.56 -6.10 -11.89
N ILE A 70 -3.65 -6.73 -12.36
CA ILE A 70 -4.42 -7.72 -11.62
C ILE A 70 -3.56 -8.94 -11.28
N ALA A 71 -2.69 -9.39 -12.18
CA ALA A 71 -1.82 -10.53 -11.95
C ALA A 71 -0.67 -10.22 -10.97
N ARG A 72 -0.10 -9.00 -11.05
CA ARG A 72 1.13 -8.66 -10.34
C ARG A 72 0.92 -7.99 -9.00
N ILE A 73 0.04 -6.98 -8.91
CA ILE A 73 -0.10 -6.16 -7.70
C ILE A 73 -0.52 -6.99 -6.46
N PRO A 74 -1.49 -7.94 -6.55
CA PRO A 74 -1.86 -8.76 -5.41
C PRO A 74 -0.69 -9.57 -4.84
N SER A 75 0.08 -10.22 -5.70
CA SER A 75 1.23 -11.05 -5.27
C SER A 75 2.34 -10.20 -4.63
N GLU A 76 2.58 -8.98 -5.14
CA GLU A 76 3.56 -8.06 -4.54
C GLU A 76 3.09 -7.55 -3.17
N ILE A 77 1.81 -7.25 -2.98
CA ILE A 77 1.26 -6.84 -1.68
C ILE A 77 1.48 -7.95 -0.64
N VAL A 78 1.15 -9.18 -0.97
CA VAL A 78 1.35 -10.33 -0.07
C VAL A 78 2.83 -10.56 0.20
N GLY A 79 3.66 -10.63 -0.83
CA GLY A 79 5.09 -10.92 -0.70
C GLY A 79 5.87 -9.86 0.08
N ARG A 80 5.46 -8.60 -0.03
CA ARG A 80 6.11 -7.47 0.67
C ARG A 80 5.45 -7.12 1.99
N GLN A 81 4.29 -7.67 2.29
CA GLN A 81 3.45 -7.23 3.42
C GLN A 81 3.26 -5.71 3.41
N SER A 82 3.00 -5.15 2.23
CA SER A 82 2.89 -3.71 2.02
C SER A 82 1.80 -3.39 1.02
N LEU A 83 0.94 -2.44 1.38
CA LEU A 83 -0.08 -1.88 0.47
C LEU A 83 0.55 -0.91 -0.56
N ARG A 84 1.81 -0.49 -0.33
CA ARG A 84 2.59 0.34 -1.26
C ARG A 84 3.55 -0.55 -2.03
N VAL A 85 3.20 -0.83 -3.28
CA VAL A 85 4.03 -1.58 -4.23
C VAL A 85 4.21 -0.77 -5.51
N ASN A 86 5.17 -1.18 -6.33
CA ASN A 86 5.42 -0.48 -7.59
C ASN A 86 4.27 -0.68 -8.57
N ASN A 87 3.88 0.40 -9.24
CA ASN A 87 2.89 0.31 -10.31
C ASN A 87 3.46 -0.47 -11.51
N VAL A 88 2.58 -1.18 -12.18
CA VAL A 88 2.92 -1.85 -13.45
C VAL A 88 3.00 -0.80 -14.55
N ALA A 89 4.12 -0.77 -15.28
CA ALA A 89 4.30 0.12 -16.41
C ALA A 89 3.20 -0.12 -17.46
N GLY A 90 2.59 0.96 -17.94
CA GLY A 90 1.44 0.90 -18.84
C GLY A 90 0.08 0.70 -18.16
N ALA A 91 0.04 0.22 -16.91
CA ALA A 91 -1.19 -0.02 -16.12
C ALA A 91 -1.20 0.75 -14.80
N THR A 92 -0.70 1.97 -14.78
CA THR A 92 -0.51 2.77 -13.55
C THR A 92 -1.82 3.01 -12.82
N LEU A 93 -2.87 3.44 -13.51
CA LEU A 93 -4.17 3.74 -12.90
C LEU A 93 -4.83 2.49 -12.33
N SER A 94 -4.79 1.37 -13.04
CA SER A 94 -5.28 0.08 -12.56
C SER A 94 -4.49 -0.41 -11.34
N SER A 95 -3.15 -0.23 -11.34
CA SER A 95 -2.29 -0.56 -10.20
C SER A 95 -2.66 0.26 -8.96
N MET A 96 -2.87 1.57 -9.13
CA MET A 96 -3.28 2.46 -8.04
C MET A 96 -4.67 2.12 -7.52
N ALA A 97 -5.61 1.75 -8.40
CA ALA A 97 -6.94 1.33 -8.01
C ALA A 97 -6.92 0.06 -7.16
N ILE A 98 -6.13 -0.94 -7.54
CA ILE A 98 -5.97 -2.20 -6.76
C ILE A 98 -5.37 -1.89 -5.38
N GLN A 99 -4.32 -1.06 -5.31
CA GLN A 99 -3.71 -0.66 -4.04
C GLN A 99 -4.68 0.12 -3.15
N ALA A 100 -5.46 1.04 -3.72
CA ALA A 100 -6.48 1.80 -3.00
C ALA A 100 -7.62 0.90 -2.50
N ALA A 101 -8.08 -0.04 -3.33
CA ALA A 101 -9.09 -1.02 -2.95
C ALA A 101 -8.60 -1.93 -1.81
N ALA A 102 -7.36 -2.44 -1.89
CA ALA A 102 -6.73 -3.21 -0.81
C ALA A 102 -6.59 -2.38 0.48
N THR A 103 -6.27 -1.10 0.37
CA THR A 103 -6.22 -0.17 1.50
C THR A 103 -7.59 -0.02 2.17
N ASN A 104 -8.66 0.08 1.39
CA ASN A 104 -10.02 0.16 1.90
C ASN A 104 -10.46 -1.16 2.57
N ALA A 105 -10.04 -2.32 2.04
CA ALA A 105 -10.27 -3.61 2.66
C ALA A 105 -9.58 -3.72 4.05
N VAL A 106 -8.34 -3.26 4.18
CA VAL A 106 -7.62 -3.22 5.47
C VAL A 106 -8.32 -2.29 6.46
N LYS A 107 -8.84 -1.14 6.01
CA LYS A 107 -9.66 -0.25 6.87
C LYS A 107 -10.94 -0.94 7.32
N ALA A 108 -11.60 -1.69 6.45
CA ALA A 108 -12.80 -2.46 6.80
C ALA A 108 -12.50 -3.55 7.85
N ALA A 109 -11.28 -4.08 7.87
CA ALA A 109 -10.78 -4.98 8.91
C ALA A 109 -10.44 -4.28 10.24
N GLY A 110 -10.68 -2.98 10.37
CA GLY A 110 -10.30 -2.18 11.54
C GLY A 110 -8.81 -1.86 11.62
N GLY A 111 -8.04 -2.22 10.61
CA GLY A 111 -6.59 -1.98 10.56
C GLY A 111 -6.24 -0.55 10.17
N THR A 112 -5.07 -0.11 10.61
CA THR A 112 -4.49 1.17 10.19
C THR A 112 -3.61 0.94 8.96
N PRO A 113 -3.95 1.49 7.78
CA PRO A 113 -3.16 1.25 6.55
C PRO A 113 -1.69 1.60 6.67
N ASN A 114 -1.34 2.59 7.52
CA ASN A 114 0.04 2.99 7.75
C ASN A 114 0.93 1.86 8.31
N GLU A 115 0.36 0.89 9.01
CA GLU A 115 1.10 -0.27 9.51
C GLU A 115 1.63 -1.14 8.37
N PHE A 116 0.88 -1.17 7.25
CA PHE A 116 1.25 -1.89 6.04
C PHE A 116 2.04 -1.05 5.03
N TYR A 117 2.42 0.18 5.38
CA TYR A 117 3.29 1.02 4.54
C TYR A 117 4.77 0.99 4.97
N LYS A 118 5.12 0.19 5.98
CA LYS A 118 6.47 0.17 6.58
C LYS A 118 7.55 -0.45 5.68
N ALA A 119 7.17 -1.28 4.73
CA ALA A 119 8.14 -1.88 3.82
C ALA A 119 8.63 -0.85 2.79
N PRO A 120 9.93 -0.53 2.75
CA PRO A 120 10.45 0.39 1.75
C PRO A 120 10.29 -0.21 0.35
N ILE A 121 9.83 0.60 -0.60
CA ILE A 121 9.81 0.21 -2.00
C ILE A 121 11.26 0.12 -2.46
N LYS A 122 11.77 -1.09 -2.61
CA LYS A 122 13.08 -1.29 -3.25
C LYS A 122 12.93 -0.88 -4.72
N LYS A 123 13.48 0.28 -5.08
CA LYS A 123 13.71 0.59 -6.49
C LYS A 123 14.68 -0.47 -7.00
N SER A 124 14.25 -1.24 -8.00
CA SER A 124 15.16 -2.04 -8.76
C SER A 124 16.03 -1.06 -9.58
N ALA A 125 17.17 -0.69 -9.03
CA ALA A 125 18.19 -0.02 -9.79
C ALA A 125 18.82 -1.11 -10.65
N SER A 126 18.36 -1.27 -11.88
CA SER A 126 19.19 -1.90 -12.89
C SER A 126 20.21 -0.83 -13.31
N ASN A 127 21.38 -0.85 -12.71
CA ASN A 127 22.51 -0.13 -13.22
C ASN A 127 22.96 -0.86 -14.50
N ILE A 128 22.33 -0.52 -15.60
CA ILE A 128 22.85 -0.89 -16.91
C ILE A 128 23.81 0.22 -17.30
N ASP A 129 25.09 -0.01 -17.08
CA ASP A 129 26.13 0.87 -17.56
C ASP A 129 26.32 0.59 -19.07
N ILE A 130 25.68 1.41 -19.90
CA ILE A 130 25.86 1.35 -21.35
C ILE A 130 26.66 2.57 -21.75
N SER A 131 27.85 2.35 -22.28
CA SER A 131 28.72 3.41 -22.79
C SER A 131 28.67 3.43 -24.34
N TYR A 132 28.25 4.55 -24.88
CA TYR A 132 28.27 4.79 -26.33
C TYR A 132 29.18 5.97 -26.65
N LYS A 133 29.92 5.83 -27.77
CA LYS A 133 30.72 6.91 -28.33
C LYS A 133 29.96 7.50 -29.50
N THR A 134 29.45 8.72 -29.38
CA THR A 134 28.66 9.38 -30.42
C THR A 134 28.97 10.88 -30.45
N ALA A 135 28.75 11.49 -31.61
CA ALA A 135 28.91 12.94 -31.78
C ALA A 135 27.77 13.76 -31.16
N VAL A 136 26.57 13.16 -31.07
CA VAL A 136 25.37 13.83 -30.53
C VAL A 136 24.63 12.88 -29.64
N VAL A 137 24.15 13.36 -28.48
CA VAL A 137 23.29 12.61 -27.56
C VAL A 137 22.00 13.41 -27.36
N VAL A 138 20.86 12.75 -27.59
CA VAL A 138 19.54 13.30 -27.28
C VAL A 138 19.01 12.62 -26.03
N VAL A 139 18.77 13.41 -24.97
CA VAL A 139 18.23 12.91 -23.70
C VAL A 139 16.77 13.34 -23.58
N GLY A 140 15.88 12.32 -23.62
CA GLY A 140 14.44 12.51 -23.49
C GLY A 140 13.67 11.88 -24.65
N SER A 141 12.54 11.23 -24.33
CA SER A 141 11.66 10.56 -25.30
C SER A 141 10.32 11.31 -25.51
N GLY A 142 10.25 12.58 -25.10
CA GLY A 142 9.10 13.44 -25.36
C GLY A 142 9.09 13.91 -26.83
N ALA A 143 8.05 14.65 -27.23
CA ALA A 143 7.89 15.15 -28.61
C ALA A 143 9.13 15.90 -29.13
N SER A 144 9.72 16.77 -28.30
CA SER A 144 10.94 17.51 -28.63
C SER A 144 12.19 16.62 -28.76
N GLY A 145 12.34 15.60 -27.91
CA GLY A 145 13.45 14.66 -27.99
C GLY A 145 13.37 13.78 -29.23
N MET A 146 12.16 13.33 -29.58
CA MET A 146 11.93 12.57 -30.82
C MET A 146 12.17 13.43 -32.06
N ALA A 147 11.74 14.69 -32.09
CA ALA A 147 11.98 15.60 -33.20
C ALA A 147 13.45 15.96 -33.36
N ALA A 148 14.24 16.01 -32.28
CA ALA A 148 15.67 16.27 -32.34
C ALA A 148 16.51 15.06 -32.78
N ALA A 149 15.97 13.84 -32.72
CA ALA A 149 16.64 12.58 -33.06
C ALA A 149 16.48 12.17 -34.55
N VAL A 150 15.63 12.90 -35.30
CA VAL A 150 15.39 12.73 -36.73
C VAL A 150 16.32 13.65 -37.50
#